data_a5d00e1866c22661eea6a75a2802422f
#
_entry.id   a5d00e1866c22661eea6a75a2802422f
#
_cell.length_a   1.000
_cell.length_b   1.000
_cell.length_c   1.000
_cell.angle_alpha   90.00
_cell.angle_beta   90.00
_cell.angle_gamma   90.00
#
_symmetry.space_group_name_H-M   'P 1'
#
loop_
_entity.id
_entity.type
_entity.pdbx_description
1 polymer ?
#
loop_
_entity_poly.entity_id
_entity_poly.type
_entity_poly.pdbx_seq_one_letter_code
_entity_poly.pdbx_strand_id
1 'polypeptide(L)'
;MPKWLEASDANFEASLSAVLEGRREGVSKRVDASVSKIIADVRQRGIAAVMEATERFDRFQVTEPKALRVSHEELQAALKSLPSEMRSALEIASSRIYAFHERQLPKDFQYTDELGVKLGMRWTPISAVGLYVPGGAAAYPSSVLMNAIPAKVAGVDRLVITAPTPGGRDNVNVLAAAALAGVDEVWRIGGAQAVAALAYGAEPIFPVDKIVGPGNAFVAEAKRQVFGQVGIDMVAGPSEVLIVADKTADPRWLALDLLAQAEHDADAQSILISASKELLKRSEEHTSELQSQFRIS
;
A
#
# COMPACT_ATOMS: atom_id res chain seq x y z
N MET A 1 8.39 2.48 -26.00
CA MET A 1 7.60 3.44 -26.80
C MET A 1 6.14 3.26 -26.42
N PRO A 2 5.36 4.34 -26.31
CA PRO A 2 3.94 4.26 -26.01
C PRO A 2 3.19 3.54 -27.14
N LYS A 3 2.09 2.90 -26.80
CA LYS A 3 1.21 2.27 -27.78
C LYS A 3 0.15 3.28 -28.19
N TRP A 4 0.05 3.52 -29.50
CA TRP A 4 -0.96 4.40 -30.09
C TRP A 4 -2.17 3.59 -30.54
N LEU A 5 -3.36 4.10 -30.23
CA LEU A 5 -4.64 3.59 -30.70
C LEU A 5 -5.43 4.75 -31.30
N GLU A 6 -5.92 4.61 -32.53
CA GLU A 6 -6.75 5.60 -33.19
C GLU A 6 -8.20 5.10 -33.28
N ALA A 7 -9.15 5.88 -32.73
CA ALA A 7 -10.56 5.50 -32.67
C ALA A 7 -11.19 5.31 -34.07
N SER A 8 -10.56 5.86 -35.11
CA SER A 8 -10.98 5.69 -36.54
C SER A 8 -10.49 4.38 -37.15
N ASP A 9 -9.61 3.64 -36.49
CA ASP A 9 -9.08 2.40 -37.05
C ASP A 9 -10.14 1.29 -37.00
N ALA A 10 -10.26 0.52 -38.09
CA ALA A 10 -11.21 -0.59 -38.18
C ALA A 10 -11.03 -1.65 -37.09
N ASN A 11 -9.81 -1.79 -36.54
CA ASN A 11 -9.46 -2.74 -35.45
C ASN A 11 -9.35 -2.09 -34.08
N PHE A 12 -9.85 -0.85 -33.90
CA PHE A 12 -9.70 -0.12 -32.64
C PHE A 12 -10.24 -0.91 -31.45
N GLU A 13 -11.48 -1.39 -31.52
CA GLU A 13 -12.13 -2.15 -30.43
C GLU A 13 -11.34 -3.41 -30.06
N ALA A 14 -10.87 -4.17 -31.05
CA ALA A 14 -10.07 -5.36 -30.80
C ALA A 14 -8.72 -5.02 -30.16
N SER A 15 -8.08 -3.94 -30.62
CA SER A 15 -6.81 -3.47 -30.08
C SER A 15 -6.95 -2.93 -28.66
N LEU A 16 -8.03 -2.21 -28.37
CA LEU A 16 -8.35 -1.72 -27.03
C LEU A 16 -8.66 -2.88 -26.09
N SER A 17 -9.52 -3.82 -26.51
CA SER A 17 -9.82 -5.02 -25.72
C SER A 17 -8.57 -5.80 -25.38
N ALA A 18 -7.66 -6.00 -26.33
CA ALA A 18 -6.38 -6.69 -26.08
C ALA A 18 -5.50 -5.97 -25.03
N VAL A 19 -5.52 -4.63 -24.98
CA VAL A 19 -4.82 -3.85 -23.95
C VAL A 19 -5.47 -4.05 -22.59
N LEU A 20 -6.79 -4.04 -22.51
CA LEU A 20 -7.55 -4.16 -21.26
C LEU A 20 -7.55 -5.60 -20.71
N GLU A 21 -7.67 -6.61 -21.58
CA GLU A 21 -7.69 -8.02 -21.19
C GLU A 21 -6.32 -8.52 -20.72
N GLY A 22 -5.24 -8.11 -21.38
CA GLY A 22 -3.89 -8.47 -20.99
C GLY A 22 -3.53 -8.08 -19.55
N ARG A 23 -4.29 -7.15 -18.97
CA ARG A 23 -4.13 -6.74 -17.57
C ARG A 23 -4.99 -7.53 -16.60
N ARG A 24 -6.17 -7.99 -17.01
CA ARG A 24 -7.08 -8.80 -16.18
C ARG A 24 -6.52 -10.18 -15.88
N GLU A 25 -5.72 -10.73 -16.79
CA GLU A 25 -5.03 -12.01 -16.61
C GLU A 25 -3.77 -11.89 -15.74
N GLY A 26 -3.36 -10.68 -15.37
CA GLY A 26 -2.03 -10.31 -14.90
C GLY A 26 -1.66 -10.62 -13.45
N VAL A 27 -2.54 -11.14 -12.58
CA VAL A 27 -2.09 -11.84 -11.36
C VAL A 27 -1.87 -13.29 -11.75
N SER A 28 -0.69 -13.57 -12.25
CA SER A 28 -0.39 -14.84 -12.88
C SER A 28 -0.61 -15.98 -11.89
N LYS A 29 -1.11 -17.11 -12.38
CA LYS A 29 -1.18 -18.41 -11.67
C LYS A 29 0.11 -18.75 -10.91
N ARG A 30 1.23 -18.17 -11.34
CA ARG A 30 2.55 -18.32 -10.73
C ARG A 30 2.68 -17.54 -9.41
N VAL A 31 2.11 -16.34 -9.32
CA VAL A 31 2.08 -15.54 -8.08
C VAL A 31 1.18 -16.23 -7.07
N ASP A 32 -0.02 -16.66 -7.48
CA ASP A 32 -0.96 -17.41 -6.64
C ASP A 32 -0.30 -18.65 -6.00
N ALA A 33 0.30 -19.52 -6.82
CA ALA A 33 0.95 -20.74 -6.32
C ALA A 33 2.15 -20.44 -5.40
N SER A 34 2.91 -19.38 -5.67
CA SER A 34 4.04 -18.97 -4.84
C SER A 34 3.57 -18.45 -3.48
N VAL A 35 2.53 -17.62 -3.47
CA VAL A 35 1.94 -17.05 -2.27
C VAL A 35 1.30 -18.14 -1.41
N SER A 36 0.57 -19.08 -2.03
CA SER A 36 -0.04 -20.23 -1.32
C SER A 36 1.00 -21.06 -0.57
N LYS A 37 2.17 -21.28 -1.18
CA LYS A 37 3.27 -21.99 -0.52
C LYS A 37 3.83 -21.22 0.67
N ILE A 38 4.02 -19.90 0.54
CA ILE A 38 4.51 -19.08 1.64
C ILE A 38 3.52 -19.07 2.81
N ILE A 39 2.23 -18.89 2.53
CA ILE A 39 1.18 -18.92 3.55
C ILE A 39 1.14 -20.27 4.27
N ALA A 40 1.17 -21.39 3.51
CA ALA A 40 1.17 -22.72 4.09
C ALA A 40 2.40 -22.95 4.99
N ASP A 41 3.56 -22.48 4.56
CA ASP A 41 4.80 -22.60 5.31
C ASP A 41 4.79 -21.78 6.61
N VAL A 42 4.33 -20.54 6.58
CA VAL A 42 4.15 -19.72 7.80
C VAL A 42 3.17 -20.37 8.76
N ARG A 43 2.06 -20.94 8.27
CA ARG A 43 1.08 -21.66 9.10
C ARG A 43 1.68 -22.89 9.78
N GLN A 44 2.59 -23.58 9.10
CA GLN A 44 3.19 -24.83 9.61
C GLN A 44 4.37 -24.57 10.54
N ARG A 45 5.27 -23.64 10.15
CA ARG A 45 6.56 -23.41 10.84
C ARG A 45 6.62 -22.10 11.62
N GLY A 46 5.59 -21.26 11.55
CA GLY A 46 5.52 -20.00 12.27
C GLY A 46 6.67 -19.05 11.94
N ILE A 47 7.28 -18.52 12.99
CA ILE A 47 8.35 -17.51 12.87
C ILE A 47 9.58 -18.00 12.10
N ALA A 48 9.88 -19.28 12.13
CA ALA A 48 11.01 -19.84 11.38
C ALA A 48 10.83 -19.65 9.87
N ALA A 49 9.61 -19.86 9.34
CA ALA A 49 9.30 -19.61 7.94
C ALA A 49 9.35 -18.10 7.61
N VAL A 50 8.91 -17.24 8.53
CA VAL A 50 8.99 -15.79 8.36
C VAL A 50 10.44 -15.32 8.27
N MET A 51 11.32 -15.81 9.13
CA MET A 51 12.75 -15.46 9.13
C MET A 51 13.44 -15.91 7.85
N GLU A 52 13.21 -17.15 7.41
CA GLU A 52 13.76 -17.70 6.17
C GLU A 52 13.28 -16.90 4.94
N ALA A 53 12.00 -16.56 4.88
CA ALA A 53 11.44 -15.74 3.80
C ALA A 53 12.04 -14.33 3.81
N THR A 54 12.25 -13.73 4.98
CA THR A 54 12.87 -12.40 5.14
C THR A 54 14.32 -12.42 4.68
N GLU A 55 15.09 -13.44 5.04
CA GLU A 55 16.45 -13.60 4.53
C GLU A 55 16.47 -13.74 3.01
N ARG A 56 15.59 -14.56 2.47
CA ARG A 56 15.52 -14.85 1.03
C ARG A 56 15.12 -13.65 0.18
N PHE A 57 14.10 -12.89 0.62
CA PHE A 57 13.49 -11.84 -0.19
C PHE A 57 14.04 -10.45 0.12
N ASP A 58 14.29 -10.17 1.40
CA ASP A 58 14.79 -8.87 1.85
C ASP A 58 16.31 -8.88 2.05
N ARG A 59 16.98 -10.05 1.92
CA ARG A 59 18.42 -10.23 2.18
C ARG A 59 18.79 -9.74 3.60
N PHE A 60 17.88 -9.91 4.52
CA PHE A 60 18.07 -9.55 5.91
C PHE A 60 18.17 -10.83 6.74
N GLN A 61 19.41 -11.19 7.09
CA GLN A 61 19.69 -12.35 7.92
C GLN A 61 19.42 -12.05 9.39
N VAL A 62 18.54 -12.82 9.99
CA VAL A 62 18.11 -12.67 11.37
C VAL A 62 18.34 -13.98 12.10
N THR A 63 19.06 -13.93 13.21
CA THR A 63 19.37 -15.12 14.03
C THR A 63 18.34 -15.36 15.14
N GLU A 64 17.63 -14.32 15.55
CA GLU A 64 16.65 -14.38 16.63
C GLU A 64 15.37 -13.60 16.25
N PRO A 65 14.18 -14.12 16.55
CA PRO A 65 12.91 -13.48 16.22
C PRO A 65 12.78 -12.03 16.74
N LYS A 66 13.38 -11.74 17.90
CA LYS A 66 13.35 -10.39 18.50
C LYS A 66 14.03 -9.33 17.63
N ALA A 67 15.01 -9.70 16.80
CA ALA A 67 15.68 -8.77 15.92
C ALA A 67 14.77 -8.28 14.74
N LEU A 68 13.67 -8.99 14.47
CA LEU A 68 12.63 -8.53 13.56
C LEU A 68 11.78 -7.42 14.16
N ARG A 69 11.71 -7.30 15.50
CA ARG A 69 10.92 -6.27 16.17
C ARG A 69 11.73 -4.98 16.32
N VAL A 70 11.12 -3.87 15.97
CA VAL A 70 11.65 -2.54 16.29
C VAL A 70 11.25 -2.21 17.72
N SER A 71 12.20 -1.81 18.55
CA SER A 71 11.92 -1.44 19.94
C SER A 71 11.29 -0.05 20.03
N HIS A 72 10.65 0.25 21.15
CA HIS A 72 10.09 1.58 21.40
C HIS A 72 11.19 2.66 21.41
N GLU A 73 12.37 2.32 21.92
CA GLU A 73 13.53 3.21 21.95
C GLU A 73 14.01 3.56 20.55
N GLU A 74 14.04 2.58 19.63
CA GLU A 74 14.39 2.80 18.22
C GLU A 74 13.36 3.71 17.53
N LEU A 75 12.07 3.53 17.79
CA LEU A 75 11.02 4.39 17.26
C LEU A 75 11.17 5.84 17.74
N GLN A 76 11.40 6.02 19.06
CA GLN A 76 11.60 7.37 19.62
C GLN A 76 12.90 8.01 19.14
N ALA A 77 13.97 7.22 18.98
CA ALA A 77 15.23 7.70 18.42
C ALA A 77 15.05 8.16 16.96
N ALA A 78 14.32 7.40 16.15
CA ALA A 78 14.00 7.79 14.78
C ALA A 78 13.25 9.12 14.74
N LEU A 79 12.21 9.30 15.55
CA LEU A 79 11.45 10.55 15.61
C LEU A 79 12.31 11.75 16.06
N LYS A 80 13.21 11.54 17.01
CA LYS A 80 14.13 12.58 17.49
C LYS A 80 15.21 12.96 16.46
N SER A 81 15.61 12.02 15.62
CA SER A 81 16.67 12.23 14.63
C SER A 81 16.21 12.99 13.39
N LEU A 82 14.91 13.17 13.20
CA LEU A 82 14.39 13.90 12.03
C LEU A 82 14.83 15.37 12.06
N PRO A 83 15.17 15.95 10.89
CA PRO A 83 15.27 17.39 10.74
C PRO A 83 13.97 18.08 11.19
N SER A 84 14.09 19.24 11.83
CA SER A 84 12.96 19.98 12.39
C SER A 84 11.84 20.25 11.35
N GLU A 85 12.23 20.57 10.12
CA GLU A 85 11.29 20.83 9.02
C GLU A 85 10.49 19.56 8.68
N MET A 86 11.15 18.41 8.52
CA MET A 86 10.49 17.13 8.22
C MET A 86 9.58 16.71 9.36
N ARG A 87 10.03 16.87 10.61
CA ARG A 87 9.21 16.58 11.79
C ARG A 87 7.94 17.44 11.81
N SER A 88 8.08 18.76 11.61
CA SER A 88 6.93 19.67 11.56
C SER A 88 5.96 19.31 10.43
N ALA A 89 6.47 18.91 9.25
CA ALA A 89 5.63 18.48 8.15
C ALA A 89 4.82 17.23 8.50
N LEU A 90 5.42 16.23 9.15
CA LEU A 90 4.72 15.02 9.60
C LEU A 90 3.70 15.32 10.70
N GLU A 91 4.00 16.21 11.64
CA GLU A 91 3.08 16.65 12.71
C GLU A 91 1.86 17.37 12.12
N ILE A 92 2.06 18.26 11.14
CA ILE A 92 0.97 18.95 10.42
C ILE A 92 0.12 17.92 9.65
N ALA A 93 0.75 17.00 8.92
CA ALA A 93 0.03 15.95 8.19
C ALA A 93 -0.79 15.09 9.14
N SER A 94 -0.20 14.63 10.24
CA SER A 94 -0.86 13.84 11.29
C SER A 94 -2.09 14.54 11.84
N SER A 95 -1.97 15.82 12.23
CA SER A 95 -3.07 16.59 12.78
C SER A 95 -4.22 16.77 11.79
N ARG A 96 -3.90 17.00 10.51
CA ARG A 96 -4.91 17.14 9.44
C ARG A 96 -5.64 15.84 9.15
N ILE A 97 -4.90 14.71 9.10
CA ILE A 97 -5.49 13.37 8.89
C ILE A 97 -6.41 13.05 10.07
N TYR A 98 -5.96 13.30 11.30
CA TYR A 98 -6.77 13.08 12.50
C TYR A 98 -8.08 13.88 12.44
N ALA A 99 -8.00 15.20 12.22
CA ALA A 99 -9.16 16.08 12.16
C ALA A 99 -10.16 15.72 11.05
N PHE A 100 -9.68 15.14 9.95
CA PHE A 100 -10.54 14.64 8.87
C PHE A 100 -11.28 13.36 9.30
N HIS A 101 -10.55 12.39 9.82
CA HIS A 101 -11.12 11.07 10.17
C HIS A 101 -12.00 11.11 11.42
N GLU A 102 -11.74 12.01 12.37
CA GLU A 102 -12.62 12.24 13.52
C GLU A 102 -14.06 12.56 13.10
N ARG A 103 -14.23 13.29 11.98
CA ARG A 103 -15.55 13.61 11.42
C ARG A 103 -16.25 12.44 10.73
N GLN A 104 -15.55 11.35 10.47
CA GLN A 104 -16.08 10.14 9.83
C GLN A 104 -16.58 9.11 10.85
N LEU A 105 -16.34 9.31 12.14
CA LEU A 105 -16.81 8.39 13.17
C LEU A 105 -18.34 8.25 13.09
N PRO A 106 -18.84 7.02 12.90
CA PRO A 106 -20.27 6.78 12.87
C PRO A 106 -20.86 6.96 14.28
N LYS A 107 -22.13 7.32 14.33
CA LYS A 107 -22.86 7.47 15.60
C LYS A 107 -23.78 6.28 15.81
N ASP A 108 -23.82 5.81 17.04
CA ASP A 108 -24.82 4.85 17.47
C ASP A 108 -26.22 5.47 17.40
N PHE A 109 -27.22 4.66 17.06
CA PHE A 109 -28.60 5.10 17.14
C PHE A 109 -29.50 3.94 17.63
N GLN A 110 -30.60 4.29 18.25
CA GLN A 110 -31.66 3.38 18.68
C GLN A 110 -33.01 4.07 18.54
N TYR A 111 -34.02 3.33 18.10
CA TYR A 111 -35.38 3.79 18.03
C TYR A 111 -36.35 2.62 18.29
N THR A 112 -37.62 2.96 18.55
CA THR A 112 -38.72 1.98 18.65
C THR A 112 -39.64 2.21 17.47
N ASP A 113 -39.96 1.19 16.71
CA ASP A 113 -40.88 1.28 15.58
C ASP A 113 -42.35 1.34 16.03
N GLU A 114 -43.27 1.47 15.07
CA GLU A 114 -44.71 1.55 15.32
C GLU A 114 -45.29 0.28 15.93
N LEU A 115 -44.62 -0.85 15.81
CA LEU A 115 -45.02 -2.14 16.39
C LEU A 115 -44.42 -2.38 17.78
N GLY A 116 -43.66 -1.43 18.31
CA GLY A 116 -42.99 -1.50 19.60
C GLY A 116 -41.66 -2.26 19.60
N VAL A 117 -41.09 -2.57 18.41
CA VAL A 117 -39.81 -3.25 18.30
C VAL A 117 -38.68 -2.24 18.47
N LYS A 118 -37.71 -2.56 19.34
CA LYS A 118 -36.51 -1.74 19.53
C LYS A 118 -35.45 -2.14 18.50
N LEU A 119 -35.04 -1.18 17.70
CA LEU A 119 -34.04 -1.32 16.66
C LEU A 119 -32.91 -0.33 16.87
N GLY A 120 -31.71 -0.67 16.47
CA GLY A 120 -30.56 0.22 16.57
C GLY A 120 -29.32 -0.33 15.91
N MET A 121 -28.31 0.52 15.85
CA MET A 121 -26.98 0.18 15.37
C MET A 121 -25.97 0.69 16.39
N ARG A 122 -25.02 -0.18 16.73
CA ARG A 122 -23.89 0.15 17.60
C ARG A 122 -22.61 -0.09 16.84
N TRP A 123 -21.70 0.87 16.90
CA TRP A 123 -20.38 0.79 16.31
C TRP A 123 -19.32 0.51 17.38
N THR A 124 -18.48 -0.47 17.16
CA THR A 124 -17.36 -0.78 18.04
C THR A 124 -16.09 -0.94 17.22
N PRO A 125 -14.92 -0.45 17.73
CA PRO A 125 -13.66 -0.71 17.05
C PRO A 125 -13.35 -2.21 17.01
N ILE A 126 -12.58 -2.63 16.03
CA ILE A 126 -11.92 -3.94 16.04
C ILE A 126 -10.71 -3.88 16.96
N SER A 127 -10.29 -5.01 17.54
CA SER A 127 -9.27 -5.01 18.60
C SER A 127 -7.87 -4.79 18.06
N ALA A 128 -7.54 -5.38 16.89
CA ALA A 128 -6.18 -5.32 16.36
C ALA A 128 -6.19 -5.09 14.84
N VAL A 129 -5.31 -4.21 14.36
CA VAL A 129 -5.11 -3.95 12.92
C VAL A 129 -3.64 -4.10 12.55
N GLY A 130 -3.38 -4.87 11.50
CA GLY A 130 -2.08 -4.96 10.85
C GLY A 130 -2.01 -3.97 9.69
N LEU A 131 -0.98 -3.14 9.70
CA LEU A 131 -0.70 -2.15 8.67
C LEU A 131 0.48 -2.64 7.84
N TYR A 132 0.24 -2.98 6.57
CA TYR A 132 1.32 -3.27 5.65
C TYR A 132 1.86 -1.94 5.08
N VAL A 133 3.13 -1.66 5.34
CA VAL A 133 3.82 -0.48 4.78
C VAL A 133 4.75 -0.96 3.68
N PRO A 134 4.59 -0.49 2.44
CA PRO A 134 5.45 -0.91 1.35
C PRO A 134 6.90 -0.46 1.60
N GLY A 135 7.83 -1.34 1.25
CA GLY A 135 9.25 -1.02 1.19
C GLY A 135 9.66 -0.81 -0.27
N GLY A 136 10.84 -0.27 -0.49
CA GLY A 136 11.40 -0.03 -1.81
C GLY A 136 12.36 1.15 -1.81
N ALA A 137 12.63 1.70 -3.00
CA ALA A 137 13.51 2.86 -3.16
C ALA A 137 12.96 4.14 -2.51
N ALA A 138 11.64 4.24 -2.36
CA ALA A 138 10.99 5.38 -1.74
C ALA A 138 10.53 5.08 -0.30
N ALA A 139 10.64 6.09 0.56
CA ALA A 139 10.06 6.07 1.91
C ALA A 139 8.61 6.51 1.84
N TYR A 140 7.72 5.78 2.53
CA TYR A 140 6.29 6.11 2.57
C TYR A 140 5.81 6.44 4.01
N PRO A 141 6.33 7.47 4.68
CA PRO A 141 5.84 7.87 5.99
C PRO A 141 4.36 8.31 5.94
N SER A 142 3.91 8.83 4.79
CA SER A 142 2.51 9.15 4.53
C SER A 142 1.61 7.91 4.60
N SER A 143 2.04 6.77 4.07
CA SER A 143 1.28 5.52 4.16
C SER A 143 1.12 5.06 5.61
N VAL A 144 2.13 5.28 6.46
CA VAL A 144 2.01 5.01 7.90
C VAL A 144 0.92 5.90 8.51
N LEU A 145 1.00 7.21 8.33
CA LEU A 145 0.04 8.15 8.91
C LEU A 145 -1.38 7.91 8.38
N MET A 146 -1.53 7.70 7.07
CA MET A 146 -2.83 7.49 6.41
C MET A 146 -3.52 6.18 6.83
N ASN A 147 -2.80 5.20 7.34
CA ASN A 147 -3.38 3.96 7.86
C ASN A 147 -3.49 3.94 9.39
N ALA A 148 -2.46 4.40 10.11
CA ALA A 148 -2.41 4.32 11.56
C ALA A 148 -3.36 5.33 12.24
N ILE A 149 -3.42 6.55 11.74
CA ILE A 149 -4.25 7.60 12.38
C ILE A 149 -5.74 7.28 12.28
N PRO A 150 -6.31 6.86 11.12
CA PRO A 150 -7.70 6.43 11.06
C PRO A 150 -8.02 5.28 12.02
N ALA A 151 -7.09 4.32 12.19
CA ALA A 151 -7.27 3.23 13.12
C ALA A 151 -7.27 3.73 14.58
N LYS A 152 -6.38 4.65 14.96
CA LYS A 152 -6.40 5.28 16.30
C LYS A 152 -7.67 6.11 16.53
N VAL A 153 -8.12 6.87 15.53
CA VAL A 153 -9.39 7.62 15.58
C VAL A 153 -10.58 6.68 15.79
N ALA A 154 -10.58 5.52 15.11
CA ALA A 154 -11.61 4.50 15.28
C ALA A 154 -11.58 3.82 16.65
N GLY A 155 -10.53 4.02 17.46
CA GLY A 155 -10.38 3.42 18.79
C GLY A 155 -9.81 2.00 18.77
N VAL A 156 -9.02 1.65 17.75
CA VAL A 156 -8.33 0.33 17.71
C VAL A 156 -7.27 0.28 18.79
N ASP A 157 -7.32 -0.77 19.62
CA ASP A 157 -6.43 -0.92 20.78
C ASP A 157 -5.00 -1.27 20.39
N ARG A 158 -4.83 -2.16 19.38
CA ARG A 158 -3.51 -2.67 18.98
C ARG A 158 -3.25 -2.43 17.50
N LEU A 159 -2.22 -1.62 17.19
CA LEU A 159 -1.73 -1.35 15.83
C LEU A 159 -0.37 -2.01 15.60
N VAL A 160 -0.30 -2.85 14.59
CA VAL A 160 0.90 -3.59 14.22
C VAL A 160 1.33 -3.19 12.81
N ILE A 161 2.52 -2.63 12.65
CA ILE A 161 3.12 -2.38 11.33
C ILE A 161 4.01 -3.55 10.93
N THR A 162 3.94 -3.93 9.66
CA THR A 162 4.96 -4.71 8.97
C THR A 162 5.55 -3.89 7.84
N ALA A 163 6.87 -3.76 7.81
CA ALA A 163 7.59 -3.02 6.80
C ALA A 163 8.84 -3.82 6.37
N PRO A 164 9.02 -4.12 5.08
CA PRO A 164 10.22 -4.77 4.60
C PRO A 164 11.45 -3.91 4.85
N THR A 165 12.55 -4.54 5.19
CA THR A 165 13.81 -3.89 5.57
C THR A 165 14.95 -4.46 4.73
N PRO A 166 15.04 -4.12 3.43
CA PRO A 166 16.05 -4.69 2.54
C PRO A 166 17.47 -4.49 3.05
N GLY A 167 18.22 -5.58 3.17
CA GLY A 167 19.58 -5.58 3.71
C GLY A 167 19.66 -5.16 5.18
N GLY A 168 18.57 -5.26 5.94
CA GLY A 168 18.50 -4.90 7.36
C GLY A 168 18.52 -3.40 7.62
N ARG A 169 18.25 -2.56 6.62
CA ARG A 169 18.27 -1.10 6.77
C ARG A 169 16.87 -0.54 7.00
N ASP A 170 16.69 0.00 8.19
CA ASP A 170 15.44 0.69 8.54
C ASP A 170 15.28 2.00 7.76
N ASN A 171 14.03 2.33 7.45
CA ASN A 171 13.68 3.65 6.95
C ASN A 171 13.29 4.55 8.13
N VAL A 172 14.19 5.49 8.46
CA VAL A 172 14.02 6.40 9.61
C VAL A 172 12.70 7.18 9.53
N ASN A 173 12.27 7.62 8.34
CA ASN A 173 11.02 8.37 8.17
C ASN A 173 9.79 7.51 8.46
N VAL A 174 9.82 6.22 8.09
CA VAL A 174 8.75 5.26 8.40
C VAL A 174 8.66 5.01 9.89
N LEU A 175 9.81 4.78 10.56
CA LEU A 175 9.84 4.58 12.00
C LEU A 175 9.39 5.82 12.78
N ALA A 176 9.82 7.01 12.35
CA ALA A 176 9.39 8.26 12.94
C ALA A 176 7.88 8.51 12.79
N ALA A 177 7.31 8.21 11.62
CA ALA A 177 5.88 8.29 11.41
C ALA A 177 5.11 7.26 12.28
N ALA A 178 5.63 6.05 12.45
CA ALA A 178 5.06 5.05 13.35
C ALA A 178 5.07 5.51 14.81
N ALA A 179 6.19 6.11 15.27
CA ALA A 179 6.29 6.71 16.59
C ALA A 179 5.27 7.84 16.80
N LEU A 180 5.17 8.74 15.80
CA LEU A 180 4.26 9.90 15.85
C LEU A 180 2.79 9.46 15.86
N ALA A 181 2.43 8.42 15.09
CA ALA A 181 1.08 7.88 15.04
C ALA A 181 0.71 6.98 16.24
N GLY A 182 1.66 6.72 17.17
CA GLY A 182 1.42 5.89 18.34
C GLY A 182 1.17 4.42 18.00
N VAL A 183 1.95 3.86 17.08
CA VAL A 183 1.89 2.44 16.70
C VAL A 183 2.48 1.59 17.82
N ASP A 184 1.85 0.45 18.12
CA ASP A 184 2.21 -0.39 19.26
C ASP A 184 3.33 -1.39 18.93
N GLU A 185 3.37 -1.87 17.69
CA GLU A 185 4.36 -2.83 17.23
C GLU A 185 4.82 -2.53 15.82
N VAL A 186 6.11 -2.64 15.56
CA VAL A 186 6.70 -2.55 14.21
C VAL A 186 7.61 -3.75 13.99
N TRP A 187 7.38 -4.46 12.87
CA TRP A 187 8.11 -5.66 12.50
C TRP A 187 8.82 -5.47 11.16
N ARG A 188 10.10 -5.80 11.08
CA ARG A 188 10.97 -5.76 9.91
C ARG A 188 10.71 -6.94 8.99
N ILE A 189 9.49 -7.06 8.52
CA ILE A 189 9.06 -8.13 7.61
C ILE A 189 8.21 -7.56 6.48
N GLY A 190 8.36 -8.09 5.28
CA GLY A 190 7.62 -7.70 4.09
C GLY A 190 6.95 -8.88 3.39
N GLY A 191 6.42 -8.66 2.19
CA GLY A 191 5.88 -9.69 1.32
C GLY A 191 4.71 -10.51 1.86
N ALA A 192 4.46 -11.64 1.22
CA ALA A 192 3.38 -12.55 1.57
C ALA A 192 3.53 -13.16 2.97
N GLN A 193 4.76 -13.37 3.46
CA GLN A 193 5.05 -13.89 4.79
C GLN A 193 4.61 -12.92 5.90
N ALA A 194 4.69 -11.60 5.67
CA ALA A 194 4.19 -10.61 6.61
C ALA A 194 2.67 -10.68 6.73
N VAL A 195 1.96 -10.76 5.59
CA VAL A 195 0.51 -10.93 5.55
C VAL A 195 0.08 -12.24 6.23
N ALA A 196 0.79 -13.35 5.99
CA ALA A 196 0.52 -14.62 6.63
C ALA A 196 0.74 -14.56 8.15
N ALA A 197 1.84 -13.93 8.61
CA ALA A 197 2.13 -13.76 10.04
C ALA A 197 1.05 -12.91 10.74
N LEU A 198 0.56 -11.84 10.10
CA LEU A 198 -0.52 -11.02 10.63
C LEU A 198 -1.87 -11.77 10.66
N ALA A 199 -2.13 -12.66 9.69
CA ALA A 199 -3.39 -13.38 9.60
C ALA A 199 -3.48 -14.60 10.55
N TYR A 200 -2.40 -15.36 10.68
CA TYR A 200 -2.40 -16.64 11.40
C TYR A 200 -1.60 -16.59 12.71
N GLY A 201 -0.81 -15.56 12.91
CA GLY A 201 0.19 -15.50 13.96
C GLY A 201 1.48 -16.24 13.57
N ALA A 202 2.59 -15.81 14.14
CA ALA A 202 3.91 -16.44 14.07
C ALA A 202 4.69 -15.97 15.30
N GLU A 203 4.46 -16.61 16.46
CA GLU A 203 4.99 -16.12 17.74
C GLU A 203 6.45 -15.67 17.62
N PRO A 204 6.78 -14.44 18.07
CA PRO A 204 6.01 -13.53 18.92
C PRO A 204 5.06 -12.55 18.21
N ILE A 205 4.76 -12.73 16.93
CA ILE A 205 3.80 -11.93 16.18
C ILE A 205 2.41 -12.52 16.41
N PHE A 206 1.53 -11.80 17.12
CA PHE A 206 0.15 -12.20 17.32
C PHE A 206 -0.73 -11.80 16.15
N PRO A 207 -1.76 -12.63 15.81
CA PRO A 207 -2.67 -12.31 14.71
C PRO A 207 -3.46 -11.01 14.96
N VAL A 208 -4.01 -10.46 13.89
CA VAL A 208 -4.83 -9.26 13.91
C VAL A 208 -6.21 -9.54 13.32
N ASP A 209 -7.17 -8.64 13.54
CA ASP A 209 -8.54 -8.79 13.04
C ASP A 209 -8.68 -8.28 11.60
N LYS A 210 -7.84 -7.32 11.19
CA LYS A 210 -7.85 -6.74 9.86
C LYS A 210 -6.45 -6.35 9.40
N ILE A 211 -6.17 -6.58 8.11
CA ILE A 211 -4.92 -6.15 7.46
C ILE A 211 -5.27 -5.08 6.43
N VAL A 212 -4.60 -3.93 6.52
CA VAL A 212 -4.77 -2.80 5.61
C VAL A 212 -3.42 -2.33 5.07
N GLY A 213 -3.45 -1.59 3.99
CA GLY A 213 -2.27 -1.00 3.37
C GLY A 213 -1.98 -1.55 1.98
N PRO A 214 -1.35 -0.73 1.12
CA PRO A 214 -0.97 -1.11 -0.24
C PRO A 214 0.25 -2.03 -0.23
N GLY A 215 0.41 -2.82 -1.29
CA GLY A 215 1.57 -3.67 -1.49
C GLY A 215 1.67 -4.13 -2.95
N ASN A 216 2.75 -4.81 -3.30
CA ASN A 216 2.94 -5.38 -4.63
C ASN A 216 1.99 -6.56 -4.90
N ALA A 217 2.06 -7.14 -6.10
CA ALA A 217 1.20 -8.26 -6.52
C ALA A 217 1.23 -9.47 -5.53
N PHE A 218 2.36 -9.76 -4.89
CA PHE A 218 2.46 -10.82 -3.88
C PHE A 218 1.70 -10.50 -2.60
N VAL A 219 1.74 -9.24 -2.17
CA VAL A 219 1.00 -8.76 -0.99
C VAL A 219 -0.50 -8.71 -1.27
N ALA A 220 -0.90 -8.19 -2.44
CA ALA A 220 -2.29 -8.17 -2.87
C ALA A 220 -2.87 -9.59 -2.94
N GLU A 221 -2.13 -10.52 -3.53
CA GLU A 221 -2.51 -11.92 -3.61
C GLU A 221 -2.56 -12.59 -2.23
N ALA A 222 -1.60 -12.30 -1.35
CA ALA A 222 -1.62 -12.83 0.01
C ALA A 222 -2.85 -12.32 0.78
N LYS A 223 -3.19 -11.05 0.68
CA LYS A 223 -4.43 -10.48 1.27
C LYS A 223 -5.67 -11.19 0.74
N ARG A 224 -5.74 -11.45 -0.57
CA ARG A 224 -6.84 -12.20 -1.19
C ARG A 224 -6.99 -13.60 -0.60
N GLN A 225 -5.87 -14.32 -0.43
CA GLN A 225 -5.88 -15.71 0.07
C GLN A 225 -6.19 -15.82 1.57
N VAL A 226 -5.87 -14.80 2.37
CA VAL A 226 -6.17 -14.81 3.81
C VAL A 226 -7.54 -14.20 4.14
N PHE A 227 -8.23 -13.61 3.15
CA PHE A 227 -9.57 -13.06 3.36
C PHE A 227 -10.54 -14.15 3.83
N GLY A 228 -11.29 -13.84 4.88
CA GLY A 228 -12.15 -14.81 5.57
C GLY A 228 -11.52 -15.36 6.86
N GLN A 229 -10.19 -15.51 6.92
CA GLN A 229 -9.45 -15.75 8.16
C GLN A 229 -9.24 -14.42 8.91
N VAL A 230 -8.93 -13.38 8.17
CA VAL A 230 -8.72 -12.00 8.65
C VAL A 230 -9.45 -11.05 7.70
N GLY A 231 -9.94 -9.91 8.20
CA GLY A 231 -10.47 -8.85 7.35
C GLY A 231 -9.36 -8.18 6.53
N ILE A 232 -9.71 -7.65 5.36
CA ILE A 232 -8.78 -6.82 4.57
C ILE A 232 -9.47 -5.50 4.18
N ASP A 233 -8.69 -4.52 3.75
CA ASP A 233 -9.20 -3.29 3.13
C ASP A 233 -9.75 -3.57 1.73
N MET A 234 -8.87 -3.95 0.81
CA MET A 234 -9.18 -4.31 -0.58
C MET A 234 -8.05 -5.15 -1.19
N VAL A 235 -8.36 -5.81 -2.30
CA VAL A 235 -7.34 -6.36 -3.20
C VAL A 235 -7.04 -5.27 -4.23
N ALA A 236 -5.93 -4.58 -4.05
CA ALA A 236 -5.51 -3.53 -4.98
C ALA A 236 -4.96 -4.15 -6.27
N GLY A 237 -5.43 -3.66 -7.40
CA GLY A 237 -4.80 -3.89 -8.69
C GLY A 237 -3.59 -2.97 -8.90
N PRO A 238 -2.87 -3.13 -10.02
CA PRO A 238 -1.84 -2.18 -10.44
C PRO A 238 -2.39 -0.76 -10.53
N SER A 239 -1.58 0.23 -10.20
CA SER A 239 -1.99 1.63 -10.27
C SER A 239 -2.14 2.08 -11.72
N GLU A 240 -3.20 2.84 -12.00
CA GLU A 240 -3.52 3.34 -13.33
C GLU A 240 -3.84 4.84 -13.27
N VAL A 241 -3.39 5.58 -14.27
CA VAL A 241 -3.81 6.95 -14.51
C VAL A 241 -4.43 7.06 -15.90
N LEU A 242 -5.58 7.68 -15.97
CA LEU A 242 -6.24 8.05 -17.23
C LEU A 242 -6.37 9.57 -17.27
N ILE A 243 -5.75 10.20 -18.26
CA ILE A 243 -5.84 11.63 -18.52
C ILE A 243 -6.65 11.85 -19.78
N VAL A 244 -7.68 12.67 -19.69
CA VAL A 244 -8.46 13.14 -20.84
C VAL A 244 -8.18 14.63 -21.02
N ALA A 245 -7.60 15.00 -22.15
CA ALA A 245 -7.16 16.37 -22.39
C ALA A 245 -7.51 16.83 -23.82
N ASP A 246 -7.81 18.10 -23.97
CA ASP A 246 -7.98 18.76 -25.26
C ASP A 246 -6.74 19.59 -25.63
N LYS A 247 -6.80 20.25 -26.78
CA LYS A 247 -5.69 21.07 -27.33
C LYS A 247 -5.26 22.25 -26.45
N THR A 248 -6.00 22.58 -25.39
CA THR A 248 -5.67 23.70 -24.49
C THR A 248 -4.73 23.30 -23.36
N ALA A 249 -4.55 21.99 -23.13
CA ALA A 249 -3.67 21.48 -22.09
C ALA A 249 -2.19 21.67 -22.42
N ASP A 250 -1.38 21.91 -21.40
CA ASP A 250 0.08 21.98 -21.54
C ASP A 250 0.66 20.55 -21.66
N PRO A 251 1.31 20.19 -22.78
CA PRO A 251 1.86 18.86 -23.00
C PRO A 251 2.96 18.47 -22.01
N ARG A 252 3.66 19.45 -21.40
CA ARG A 252 4.71 19.21 -20.40
C ARG A 252 4.09 18.72 -19.09
N TRP A 253 2.98 19.30 -18.68
CA TRP A 253 2.28 18.85 -17.46
C TRP A 253 1.68 17.46 -17.67
N LEU A 254 1.13 17.17 -18.83
CA LEU A 254 0.64 15.83 -19.17
C LEU A 254 1.76 14.79 -19.11
N ALA A 255 2.95 15.14 -19.64
CA ALA A 255 4.11 14.26 -19.58
C ALA A 255 4.54 13.97 -18.13
N LEU A 256 4.56 14.99 -17.26
CA LEU A 256 4.88 14.83 -15.83
C LEU A 256 3.86 13.93 -15.11
N ASP A 257 2.56 14.13 -15.34
CA ASP A 257 1.51 13.30 -14.73
C ASP A 257 1.59 11.84 -15.18
N LEU A 258 1.82 11.60 -16.48
CA LEU A 258 2.00 10.25 -17.02
C LEU A 258 3.22 9.55 -16.45
N LEU A 259 4.34 10.29 -16.32
CA LEU A 259 5.59 9.77 -15.77
C LEU A 259 5.49 9.50 -14.27
N ALA A 260 4.84 10.37 -13.50
CA ALA A 260 4.62 10.17 -12.07
C ALA A 260 3.92 8.85 -11.77
N GLN A 261 2.99 8.42 -12.64
CA GLN A 261 2.37 7.11 -12.52
C GLN A 261 3.26 5.98 -13.05
N ALA A 262 3.94 6.21 -14.18
CA ALA A 262 4.75 5.17 -14.83
C ALA A 262 5.98 4.77 -14.01
N GLU A 263 6.54 5.67 -13.18
CA GLU A 263 7.68 5.38 -12.30
C GLU A 263 7.29 4.55 -11.06
N HIS A 264 6.00 4.49 -10.73
CA HIS A 264 5.53 3.88 -9.48
C HIS A 264 5.77 2.37 -9.45
N ASP A 265 5.50 1.66 -10.56
CA ASP A 265 5.63 0.20 -10.66
C ASP A 265 5.79 -0.22 -12.13
N ALA A 266 6.46 -1.35 -12.36
CA ALA A 266 6.62 -1.92 -13.71
C ALA A 266 5.28 -2.30 -14.35
N ASP A 267 4.26 -2.61 -13.54
CA ASP A 267 2.91 -2.95 -13.97
C ASP A 267 1.97 -1.73 -13.99
N ALA A 268 2.46 -0.52 -13.64
CA ALA A 268 1.67 0.71 -13.70
C ALA A 268 1.31 1.06 -15.14
N GLN A 269 0.14 1.68 -15.31
CA GLN A 269 -0.32 2.13 -16.63
C GLN A 269 -0.67 3.60 -16.63
N SER A 270 -0.16 4.30 -17.65
CA SER A 270 -0.47 5.68 -17.93
C SER A 270 -1.14 5.80 -19.29
N ILE A 271 -2.34 6.35 -19.31
CA ILE A 271 -3.17 6.48 -20.53
C ILE A 271 -3.49 7.93 -20.74
N LEU A 272 -3.26 8.43 -21.96
CA LEU A 272 -3.67 9.77 -22.40
C LEU A 272 -4.66 9.64 -23.56
N ILE A 273 -5.82 10.25 -23.40
CA ILE A 273 -6.85 10.36 -24.44
C ILE A 273 -6.96 11.82 -24.87
N SER A 274 -6.85 12.07 -26.16
CA SER A 274 -7.07 13.40 -26.75
C SER A 274 -7.58 13.32 -28.18
N ALA A 275 -8.41 14.29 -28.56
CA ALA A 275 -8.77 14.53 -29.94
C ALA A 275 -7.66 15.26 -30.73
N SER A 276 -6.65 15.81 -30.04
CA SER A 276 -5.53 16.54 -30.64
C SER A 276 -4.32 15.66 -30.85
N LYS A 277 -4.09 15.21 -32.09
CA LYS A 277 -2.87 14.45 -32.44
C LYS A 277 -1.57 15.22 -32.14
N GLU A 278 -1.61 16.55 -32.27
CA GLU A 278 -0.47 17.40 -31.97
C GLU A 278 -0.12 17.36 -30.48
N LEU A 279 -1.14 17.48 -29.61
CA LEU A 279 -0.95 17.40 -28.16
C LEU A 279 -0.35 16.04 -27.75
N LEU A 280 -0.87 14.94 -28.29
CA LEU A 280 -0.36 13.59 -28.02
C LEU A 280 1.11 13.46 -28.42
N LYS A 281 1.50 13.93 -29.61
CA LYS A 281 2.90 13.90 -30.07
C LYS A 281 3.83 14.71 -29.16
N ARG A 282 3.43 15.93 -28.83
CA ARG A 282 4.23 16.79 -27.95
C ARG A 282 4.37 16.23 -26.54
N SER A 283 3.32 15.61 -26.01
CA SER A 283 3.39 14.92 -24.73
C SER A 283 4.38 13.76 -24.77
N GLU A 284 4.40 12.96 -25.86
CA GLU A 284 5.38 11.86 -26.02
C GLU A 284 6.82 12.38 -26.13
N GLU A 285 7.04 13.47 -26.87
CA GLU A 285 8.36 14.12 -26.97
C GLU A 285 8.87 14.54 -25.61
N HIS A 286 8.06 15.25 -24.81
CA HIS A 286 8.41 15.67 -23.47
C HIS A 286 8.61 14.50 -22.50
N THR A 287 7.81 13.43 -22.62
CA THR A 287 8.02 12.21 -21.83
C THR A 287 9.39 11.61 -22.11
N SER A 288 9.79 11.52 -23.38
CA SER A 288 11.11 10.99 -23.79
C SER A 288 12.27 11.88 -23.33
N GLU A 289 12.12 13.20 -23.41
CA GLU A 289 13.11 14.16 -22.91
C GLU A 289 13.31 14.04 -21.40
N LEU A 290 12.23 13.98 -20.61
CA LEU A 290 12.28 13.86 -19.16
C LEU A 290 12.92 12.53 -18.73
N GLN A 291 12.56 11.41 -19.36
CA GLN A 291 13.19 10.11 -19.10
C GLN A 291 14.71 10.14 -19.37
N SER A 292 15.14 10.84 -20.42
CA SER A 292 16.56 10.96 -20.74
C SER A 292 17.33 11.82 -19.72
N GLN A 293 16.70 12.87 -19.18
CA GLN A 293 17.29 13.78 -18.20
C GLN A 293 17.40 13.16 -16.79
N PHE A 294 16.41 12.40 -16.36
CA PHE A 294 16.34 11.88 -15.00
C PHE A 294 16.88 10.45 -14.84
N ARG A 295 17.28 9.76 -15.93
CA ARG A 295 17.72 8.36 -15.89
C ARG A 295 16.90 7.55 -14.87
N ILE A 296 15.58 7.52 -15.08
CA ILE A 296 14.72 6.66 -14.30
C ILE A 296 15.02 5.23 -14.78
N SER A 297 15.71 4.49 -13.93
CA SER A 297 16.13 3.10 -14.16
C SER A 297 15.02 2.15 -13.77
#